data_6dba830854bfddb7ecf98a6c4a520d5a
#
_entry.id   6dba830854bfddb7ecf98a6c4a520d5a
#
_cell.length_a   1.000
_cell.length_b   1.000
_cell.length_c   1.000
_cell.angle_alpha   90.00
_cell.angle_beta   90.00
_cell.angle_gamma   90.00
#
_symmetry.space_group_name_H-M   'P 1'
#
loop_
_entity.id
_entity.type
_entity.pdbx_description
1 polymer ?
#
loop_
_entity_poly.entity_id
_entity_poly.type
_entity_poly.pdbx_seq_one_letter_code
_entity_poly.pdbx_strand_id
1 'polypeptide(L)'
;ILTFVTCLLNMHTKELMESIGNFTVRQMSLMTELRKDPLTGLYNRRSFEESLEKEILQTEETGEKAYIAIFDIDHFKNVNDTYGHSNGDVVIKALCKMLKEKSKDYGLAFRYGGEEFVILFSNIELPKVINVVEDVRTEFRCYYFQFMNNSGITCSCGVAEYSKGESAKAWFNRADNSLYQAKEAGRNRTVVSE
;
A
#
# COMPACT_ATOMS: atom_id res chain seq x y z
N ILE A 1 -41.23 -16.64 -41.54
CA ILE A 1 -40.69 -17.59 -40.55
C ILE A 1 -39.20 -17.34 -40.34
N LEU A 2 -38.39 -17.26 -41.39
CA LEU A 2 -36.93 -17.10 -41.29
C LEU A 2 -36.52 -15.77 -40.59
N THR A 3 -37.22 -14.66 -40.94
CA THR A 3 -37.01 -13.34 -40.34
C THR A 3 -37.38 -13.28 -38.86
N PHE A 4 -38.39 -14.04 -38.45
CA PHE A 4 -38.82 -14.11 -37.06
C PHE A 4 -37.80 -14.92 -36.22
N VAL A 5 -37.28 -16.02 -36.75
CA VAL A 5 -36.26 -16.82 -36.10
C VAL A 5 -34.95 -16.04 -35.94
N THR A 6 -34.51 -15.29 -36.97
CA THR A 6 -33.31 -14.44 -36.87
C THR A 6 -33.50 -13.31 -35.87
N CYS A 7 -34.68 -12.71 -35.75
CA CYS A 7 -34.99 -11.69 -34.77
C CYS A 7 -34.90 -12.25 -33.32
N LEU A 8 -35.51 -13.43 -33.09
CA LEU A 8 -35.43 -14.10 -31.78
C LEU A 8 -33.98 -14.50 -31.42
N LEU A 9 -33.18 -15.01 -32.37
CA LEU A 9 -31.80 -15.32 -32.14
C LEU A 9 -30.98 -14.07 -31.77
N ASN A 10 -31.17 -12.96 -32.48
CA ASN A 10 -30.50 -11.71 -32.21
C ASN A 10 -30.89 -11.10 -30.85
N MET A 11 -32.16 -11.23 -30.45
CA MET A 11 -32.60 -10.81 -29.12
C MET A 11 -31.94 -11.65 -28.03
N HIS A 12 -31.96 -12.97 -28.20
CA HIS A 12 -31.35 -13.88 -27.21
C HIS A 12 -29.84 -13.73 -27.10
N THR A 13 -29.13 -13.53 -28.22
CA THR A 13 -27.69 -13.25 -28.20
C THR A 13 -27.37 -11.92 -27.51
N LYS A 14 -28.21 -10.90 -27.71
CA LYS A 14 -28.04 -9.61 -27.03
C LYS A 14 -28.24 -9.73 -25.52
N GLU A 15 -29.28 -10.41 -25.06
CA GLU A 15 -29.54 -10.67 -23.64
C GLU A 15 -28.38 -11.48 -23.00
N LEU A 16 -27.85 -12.47 -23.70
CA LEU A 16 -26.73 -13.28 -23.24
C LEU A 16 -25.45 -12.44 -23.11
N MET A 17 -25.17 -11.58 -24.10
CA MET A 17 -24.04 -10.66 -24.08
C MET A 17 -24.12 -9.65 -22.93
N GLU A 18 -25.31 -9.09 -22.67
CA GLU A 18 -25.55 -8.20 -21.54
C GLU A 18 -25.39 -8.92 -20.19
N SER A 19 -25.87 -10.15 -20.08
CA SER A 19 -25.69 -10.99 -18.88
C SER A 19 -24.23 -11.31 -18.61
N ILE A 20 -23.45 -11.69 -19.63
CA ILE A 20 -22.02 -11.95 -19.53
C ILE A 20 -21.29 -10.65 -19.14
N GLY A 21 -21.63 -9.52 -19.75
CA GLY A 21 -21.06 -8.22 -19.43
C GLY A 21 -21.28 -7.85 -17.96
N ASN A 22 -22.51 -7.96 -17.47
CA ASN A 22 -22.87 -7.68 -16.08
C ASN A 22 -22.16 -8.63 -15.09
N PHE A 23 -22.05 -9.92 -15.43
CA PHE A 23 -21.32 -10.90 -14.63
C PHE A 23 -19.84 -10.54 -14.54
N THR A 24 -19.21 -10.18 -15.67
CA THR A 24 -17.80 -9.81 -15.72
C THR A 24 -17.52 -8.54 -14.90
N VAL A 25 -18.36 -7.51 -15.02
CA VAL A 25 -18.25 -6.27 -14.24
C VAL A 25 -18.40 -6.56 -12.75
N ARG A 26 -19.36 -7.39 -12.36
CA ARG A 26 -19.57 -7.78 -10.96
C ARG A 26 -18.39 -8.59 -10.40
N GLN A 27 -17.84 -9.51 -11.18
CA GLN A 27 -16.62 -10.25 -10.80
C GLN A 27 -15.41 -9.31 -10.62
N MET A 28 -15.21 -8.36 -11.53
CA MET A 28 -14.15 -7.37 -11.42
C MET A 28 -14.32 -6.47 -10.20
N SER A 29 -15.54 -6.03 -9.88
CA SER A 29 -15.85 -5.24 -8.69
C SER A 29 -15.53 -6.02 -7.40
N LEU A 30 -15.98 -7.28 -7.30
CA LEU A 30 -15.69 -8.15 -6.17
C LEU A 30 -14.18 -8.41 -6.02
N MET A 31 -13.47 -8.63 -7.13
CA MET A 31 -12.01 -8.79 -7.12
C MET A 31 -11.30 -7.52 -6.64
N THR A 32 -11.81 -6.34 -7.01
CA THR A 32 -11.25 -5.06 -6.57
C THR A 32 -11.50 -4.82 -5.08
N GLU A 33 -12.68 -5.16 -4.56
CA GLU A 33 -13.00 -5.09 -3.13
C GLU A 33 -12.12 -6.04 -2.30
N LEU A 34 -11.87 -7.27 -2.80
CA LEU A 34 -10.98 -8.24 -2.16
C LEU A 34 -9.50 -7.82 -2.12
N ARG A 35 -9.12 -6.82 -2.92
CA ARG A 35 -7.73 -6.33 -3.03
C ARG A 35 -7.43 -5.12 -2.17
N LYS A 36 -8.43 -4.49 -1.60
CA LYS A 36 -8.29 -3.27 -0.82
C LYS A 36 -8.60 -3.48 0.65
N ASP A 37 -7.96 -2.68 1.48
CA ASP A 37 -8.30 -2.56 2.89
C ASP A 37 -9.55 -1.68 3.05
N PRO A 38 -10.59 -2.14 3.75
CA PRO A 38 -11.87 -1.43 3.83
C PRO A 38 -11.80 -0.12 4.63
N LEU A 39 -10.86 0.01 5.57
CA LEU A 39 -10.71 1.22 6.38
C LEU A 39 -10.01 2.34 5.63
N THR A 40 -8.98 2.00 4.84
CA THR A 40 -8.07 2.96 4.22
C THR A 40 -8.25 3.11 2.72
N GLY A 41 -8.81 2.10 2.05
CA GLY A 41 -8.91 2.03 0.60
C GLY A 41 -7.56 1.82 -0.11
N LEU A 42 -6.46 1.63 0.62
CA LEU A 42 -5.19 1.16 0.07
C LEU A 42 -5.29 -0.30 -0.37
N TYR A 43 -4.33 -0.75 -1.15
CA TYR A 43 -4.17 -2.18 -1.39
C TYR A 43 -3.86 -2.90 -0.06
N ASN A 44 -4.40 -4.11 0.09
CA ASN A 44 -4.18 -4.92 1.29
C ASN A 44 -2.89 -5.77 1.18
N ARG A 45 -2.57 -6.49 2.26
CA ARG A 45 -1.41 -7.39 2.36
C ARG A 45 -1.32 -8.39 1.22
N ARG A 46 -2.44 -9.03 0.86
CA ARG A 46 -2.45 -10.00 -0.24
C ARG A 46 -2.04 -9.36 -1.56
N SER A 47 -2.55 -8.16 -1.83
CA SER A 47 -2.18 -7.41 -3.03
C SER A 47 -0.71 -6.97 -3.03
N PHE A 48 -0.15 -6.69 -1.85
CA PHE A 48 1.27 -6.42 -1.70
C PHE A 48 2.11 -7.66 -2.08
N GLU A 49 1.79 -8.82 -1.52
CA GLU A 49 2.51 -10.07 -1.80
C GLU A 49 2.50 -10.41 -3.30
N GLU A 50 1.33 -10.28 -3.96
CA GLU A 50 1.20 -10.45 -5.41
C GLU A 50 1.99 -9.40 -6.23
N SER A 51 2.06 -8.15 -5.76
CA SER A 51 2.79 -7.07 -6.44
C SER A 51 4.29 -7.21 -6.26
N LEU A 52 4.73 -7.67 -5.09
CA LEU A 52 6.14 -7.90 -4.78
C LEU A 52 6.77 -8.95 -5.70
N GLU A 53 6.09 -10.07 -5.92
CA GLU A 53 6.55 -11.11 -6.84
C GLU A 53 6.66 -10.59 -8.29
N LYS A 54 5.71 -9.79 -8.72
CA LYS A 54 5.74 -9.17 -10.06
C LYS A 54 6.88 -8.16 -10.21
N GLU A 55 7.11 -7.35 -9.19
CA GLU A 55 8.19 -6.35 -9.18
C GLU A 55 9.55 -7.01 -9.29
N ILE A 56 9.76 -8.13 -8.56
CA ILE A 56 10.99 -8.92 -8.66
C ILE A 56 11.22 -9.39 -10.09
N LEU A 57 10.21 -9.98 -10.72
CA LEU A 57 10.32 -10.46 -12.11
C LEU A 57 10.66 -9.32 -13.07
N GLN A 58 10.00 -8.17 -12.94
CA GLN A 58 10.25 -6.99 -13.76
C GLN A 58 11.66 -6.47 -13.55
N THR A 59 12.10 -6.32 -12.29
CA THR A 59 13.44 -5.84 -11.94
C THR A 59 14.54 -6.78 -12.46
N GLU A 60 14.34 -8.10 -12.37
CA GLU A 60 15.27 -9.08 -12.94
C GLU A 60 15.38 -9.01 -14.47
N GLU A 61 14.28 -8.71 -15.14
CA GLU A 61 14.21 -8.58 -16.61
C GLU A 61 14.80 -7.26 -17.11
N THR A 62 14.42 -6.13 -16.46
CA THR A 62 14.79 -4.80 -16.94
C THR A 62 16.10 -4.29 -16.37
N GLY A 63 16.52 -4.75 -15.19
CA GLY A 63 17.63 -4.20 -14.42
C GLY A 63 17.33 -2.85 -13.76
N GLU A 64 16.05 -2.41 -13.75
CA GLU A 64 15.61 -1.21 -13.06
C GLU A 64 15.65 -1.41 -11.55
N LYS A 65 15.75 -0.31 -10.81
CA LYS A 65 15.80 -0.35 -9.34
C LYS A 65 14.41 -0.38 -8.74
N ALA A 66 14.23 -1.19 -7.73
CA ALA A 66 13.01 -1.27 -6.93
C ALA A 66 13.33 -1.21 -5.43
N TYR A 67 12.40 -0.62 -4.64
CA TYR A 67 12.57 -0.45 -3.20
C TYR A 67 11.30 -0.81 -2.45
N ILE A 68 11.46 -1.37 -1.25
CA ILE A 68 10.41 -1.48 -0.25
C ILE A 68 10.66 -0.44 0.84
N ALA A 69 9.62 0.32 1.21
CA ALA A 69 9.62 1.13 2.41
C ALA A 69 8.49 0.66 3.34
N ILE A 70 8.82 0.20 4.53
CA ILE A 70 7.87 -0.26 5.54
C ILE A 70 7.74 0.83 6.61
N PHE A 71 6.49 1.25 6.86
CA PHE A 71 6.15 2.26 7.86
C PHE A 71 5.36 1.63 8.99
N ASP A 72 5.59 2.12 10.20
CA ASP A 72 4.82 1.75 11.38
C ASP A 72 4.58 3.00 12.24
N ILE A 73 3.34 3.14 12.74
CA ILE A 73 2.95 4.27 13.58
C ILE A 73 3.52 4.09 14.98
N ASP A 74 4.40 4.99 15.38
CA ASP A 74 5.07 4.93 16.66
C ASP A 74 4.07 5.02 17.83
N HIS A 75 4.16 4.06 18.75
CA HIS A 75 3.33 4.00 19.95
C HIS A 75 1.81 3.96 19.68
N PHE A 76 1.38 3.39 18.56
CA PHE A 76 -0.03 3.36 18.15
C PHE A 76 -0.96 2.71 19.20
N LYS A 77 -0.49 1.70 19.91
CA LYS A 77 -1.24 1.13 21.03
C LYS A 77 -1.60 2.20 22.07
N ASN A 78 -0.65 3.08 22.43
CA ASN A 78 -0.91 4.15 23.39
C ASN A 78 -1.98 5.13 22.89
N VAL A 79 -2.03 5.38 21.57
CA VAL A 79 -3.08 6.20 20.96
C VAL A 79 -4.44 5.55 21.16
N ASN A 80 -4.56 4.25 20.87
CA ASN A 80 -5.82 3.51 21.07
C ASN A 80 -6.23 3.45 22.54
N ASP A 81 -5.28 3.17 23.42
CA ASP A 81 -5.54 3.03 24.87
C ASP A 81 -5.97 4.38 25.49
N THR A 82 -5.44 5.51 24.98
CA THR A 82 -5.71 6.84 25.53
C THR A 82 -6.94 7.48 24.89
N TYR A 83 -7.10 7.36 23.57
CA TYR A 83 -8.11 8.13 22.80
C TYR A 83 -9.19 7.24 22.16
N GLY A 84 -9.09 5.92 22.32
CA GLY A 84 -10.04 4.96 21.77
C GLY A 84 -9.78 4.60 20.30
N HIS A 85 -10.28 3.45 19.88
CA HIS A 85 -10.06 2.89 18.53
C HIS A 85 -10.57 3.80 17.40
N SER A 86 -11.67 4.53 17.63
CA SER A 86 -12.20 5.47 16.61
C SER A 86 -11.20 6.59 16.26
N ASN A 87 -10.47 7.11 17.26
CA ASN A 87 -9.40 8.07 17.04
C ASN A 87 -8.14 7.42 16.45
N GLY A 88 -7.84 6.18 16.81
CA GLY A 88 -6.82 5.38 16.13
C GLY A 88 -7.09 5.23 14.64
N ASP A 89 -8.35 4.98 14.24
CA ASP A 89 -8.75 4.92 12.83
C ASP A 89 -8.54 6.25 12.10
N VAL A 90 -8.74 7.40 12.77
CA VAL A 90 -8.41 8.72 12.21
C VAL A 90 -6.91 8.84 11.94
N VAL A 91 -6.07 8.37 12.86
CA VAL A 91 -4.61 8.39 12.72
C VAL A 91 -4.17 7.51 11.54
N ILE A 92 -4.70 6.28 11.44
CA ILE A 92 -4.44 5.37 10.32
C ILE A 92 -4.81 6.03 8.98
N LYS A 93 -6.00 6.64 8.88
CA LYS A 93 -6.47 7.32 7.68
C LYS A 93 -5.61 8.51 7.29
N ALA A 94 -5.09 9.26 8.26
CA ALA A 94 -4.20 10.40 8.01
C ALA A 94 -2.88 9.93 7.36
N LEU A 95 -2.21 8.93 7.94
CA LEU A 95 -0.99 8.36 7.36
C LEU A 95 -1.26 7.75 5.97
N CYS A 96 -2.35 7.00 5.84
CA CYS A 96 -2.77 6.41 4.57
C CYS A 96 -2.89 7.45 3.45
N LYS A 97 -3.52 8.59 3.73
CA LYS A 97 -3.69 9.69 2.76
C LYS A 97 -2.33 10.21 2.28
N MET A 98 -1.40 10.46 3.20
CA MET A 98 -0.05 10.94 2.88
C MET A 98 0.73 9.93 2.05
N LEU A 99 0.73 8.65 2.46
CA LEU A 99 1.38 7.58 1.72
C LEU A 99 0.87 7.51 0.28
N LYS A 100 -0.45 7.52 0.09
CA LYS A 100 -1.07 7.47 -1.24
C LYS A 100 -0.73 8.69 -2.10
N GLU A 101 -0.75 9.89 -1.53
CA GLU A 101 -0.47 11.13 -2.26
C GLU A 101 1.00 11.24 -2.66
N LYS A 102 1.92 10.88 -1.76
CA LYS A 102 3.36 11.01 -2.02
C LYS A 102 3.93 9.91 -2.90
N SER A 103 3.36 8.69 -2.86
CA SER A 103 3.86 7.56 -3.66
C SER A 103 3.25 7.46 -5.06
N LYS A 104 2.17 8.17 -5.38
CA LYS A 104 1.34 7.98 -6.58
C LYS A 104 2.10 7.94 -7.92
N ASP A 105 3.20 8.71 -8.02
CA ASP A 105 3.99 8.84 -9.24
C ASP A 105 5.20 7.88 -9.27
N TYR A 106 5.44 7.12 -8.19
CA TYR A 106 6.67 6.35 -7.98
C TYR A 106 6.44 4.92 -7.53
N GLY A 107 5.22 4.56 -7.15
CA GLY A 107 4.94 3.22 -6.65
C GLY A 107 3.53 3.07 -6.11
N LEU A 108 3.30 1.96 -5.42
CA LEU A 108 2.02 1.58 -4.84
C LEU A 108 2.10 1.55 -3.33
N ALA A 109 1.08 2.08 -2.66
CA ALA A 109 0.95 2.03 -1.21
C ALA A 109 -0.04 0.94 -0.79
N PHE A 110 0.32 0.22 0.29
CA PHE A 110 -0.41 -0.92 0.83
C PHE A 110 -0.59 -0.76 2.34
N ARG A 111 -1.69 -1.29 2.87
CA ARG A 111 -1.83 -1.55 4.30
C ARG A 111 -1.45 -3.01 4.55
N TYR A 112 -0.34 -3.23 5.25
CA TYR A 112 0.20 -4.56 5.50
C TYR A 112 -0.37 -5.20 6.76
N GLY A 113 -0.58 -4.39 7.81
CA GLY A 113 -1.12 -4.81 9.10
C GLY A 113 -2.01 -3.75 9.73
N GLY A 114 -2.25 -3.84 11.02
CA GLY A 114 -3.08 -2.90 11.76
C GLY A 114 -2.62 -1.45 11.63
N GLU A 115 -1.35 -1.20 11.97
CA GLU A 115 -0.68 0.09 11.97
C GLU A 115 0.54 0.13 11.04
N GLU A 116 0.72 -0.96 10.24
CA GLU A 116 1.85 -1.15 9.34
C GLU A 116 1.44 -0.89 7.88
N PHE A 117 2.27 -0.14 7.18
CA PHE A 117 2.08 0.23 5.78
C PHE A 117 3.33 -0.04 4.98
N VAL A 118 3.17 -0.28 3.70
CA VAL A 118 4.28 -0.51 2.78
C VAL A 118 4.10 0.35 1.54
N ILE A 119 5.19 0.93 1.04
CA ILE A 119 5.27 1.44 -0.32
C ILE A 119 6.24 0.52 -1.09
N LEU A 120 5.78 0.02 -2.23
CA LEU A 120 6.61 -0.64 -3.22
C LEU A 120 6.92 0.35 -4.34
N PHE A 121 8.17 0.74 -4.45
CA PHE A 121 8.67 1.68 -5.45
C PHE A 121 9.28 0.94 -6.63
N SER A 122 9.01 1.45 -7.84
CA SER A 122 9.49 0.90 -9.11
C SER A 122 10.19 1.95 -9.94
N ASN A 123 11.30 1.58 -10.58
CA ASN A 123 12.05 2.44 -11.51
C ASN A 123 12.36 3.83 -10.95
N ILE A 124 13.03 3.88 -9.80
CA ILE A 124 13.32 5.11 -9.05
C ILE A 124 14.69 5.01 -8.39
N GLU A 125 15.37 6.15 -8.23
CA GLU A 125 16.65 6.21 -7.53
C GLU A 125 16.49 6.43 -6.02
N LEU A 126 17.39 5.87 -5.22
CA LEU A 126 17.35 5.93 -3.75
C LEU A 126 17.17 7.34 -3.18
N PRO A 127 17.85 8.40 -3.65
CA PRO A 127 17.65 9.74 -3.10
C PRO A 127 16.20 10.22 -3.22
N LYS A 128 15.49 9.83 -4.29
CA LYS A 128 14.08 10.17 -4.48
C LYS A 128 13.17 9.35 -3.56
N VAL A 129 13.47 8.06 -3.36
CA VAL A 129 12.78 7.22 -2.37
C VAL A 129 12.86 7.85 -0.98
N ILE A 130 14.08 8.24 -0.56
CA ILE A 130 14.29 8.87 0.75
C ILE A 130 13.51 10.17 0.87
N ASN A 131 13.51 11.02 -0.18
CA ASN A 131 12.73 12.26 -0.16
C ASN A 131 11.22 11.97 0.05
N VAL A 132 10.65 11.01 -0.68
CA VAL A 132 9.23 10.64 -0.52
C VAL A 132 8.94 10.13 0.90
N VAL A 133 9.79 9.26 1.42
CA VAL A 133 9.64 8.66 2.76
C VAL A 133 9.75 9.72 3.86
N GLU A 134 10.73 10.62 3.78
CA GLU A 134 10.94 11.69 4.74
C GLU A 134 9.84 12.77 4.65
N ASP A 135 9.32 13.05 3.47
CA ASP A 135 8.16 13.93 3.29
C ASP A 135 6.93 13.37 4.03
N VAL A 136 6.64 12.07 3.87
CA VAL A 136 5.55 11.39 4.60
C VAL A 136 5.78 11.49 6.11
N ARG A 137 6.96 11.10 6.59
CA ARG A 137 7.30 11.08 8.01
C ARG A 137 7.18 12.47 8.65
N THR A 138 7.69 13.49 7.97
CA THR A 138 7.70 14.87 8.47
C THR A 138 6.29 15.47 8.46
N GLU A 139 5.54 15.28 7.37
CA GLU A 139 4.15 15.74 7.27
C GLU A 139 3.27 15.07 8.32
N PHE A 140 3.44 13.75 8.53
CA PHE A 140 2.69 13.01 9.54
C PHE A 140 2.99 13.51 10.97
N ARG A 141 4.25 13.76 11.30
CA ARG A 141 4.66 14.34 12.58
C ARG A 141 4.02 15.71 12.82
N CYS A 142 3.87 16.52 11.78
CA CYS A 142 3.30 17.86 11.85
C CYS A 142 1.77 17.89 11.75
N TYR A 143 1.13 16.73 11.52
CA TYR A 143 -0.31 16.66 11.34
C TYR A 143 -1.05 16.94 12.64
N TYR A 144 -2.04 17.85 12.57
CA TYR A 144 -2.86 18.24 13.72
C TYR A 144 -4.05 17.30 13.89
N PHE A 145 -4.09 16.60 15.01
CA PHE A 145 -5.21 15.75 15.41
C PHE A 145 -6.06 16.50 16.44
N GLN A 146 -7.32 16.78 16.13
CA GLN A 146 -8.22 17.59 16.99
C GLN A 146 -8.43 16.99 18.38
N PHE A 147 -8.28 15.68 18.54
CA PHE A 147 -8.44 14.99 19.82
C PHE A 147 -7.18 14.99 20.69
N MET A 148 -6.06 15.51 20.18
CA MET A 148 -4.78 15.56 20.89
C MET A 148 -4.38 16.99 21.24
N ASN A 149 -4.06 17.22 22.50
CA ASN A 149 -3.51 18.50 22.95
C ASN A 149 -1.99 18.53 22.68
N ASN A 150 -1.57 19.04 21.52
CA ASN A 150 -0.19 19.41 21.16
C ASN A 150 0.89 18.31 21.12
N SER A 151 0.58 17.03 21.09
CA SER A 151 1.56 15.97 20.85
C SER A 151 1.39 15.40 19.43
N GLY A 152 2.42 15.54 18.59
CA GLY A 152 2.45 14.91 17.27
C GLY A 152 2.59 13.40 17.39
N ILE A 153 1.88 12.64 16.53
CA ILE A 153 2.12 11.22 16.34
C ILE A 153 3.20 11.08 15.28
N THR A 154 4.14 10.16 15.50
CA THR A 154 5.24 9.92 14.56
C THR A 154 5.11 8.54 13.92
N CYS A 155 5.87 8.31 12.88
CA CYS A 155 6.08 6.98 12.31
C CYS A 155 7.57 6.73 12.10
N SER A 156 7.94 5.47 12.16
CA SER A 156 9.27 4.97 11.80
C SER A 156 9.22 4.28 10.45
N CYS A 157 10.32 4.29 9.70
CA CYS A 157 10.39 3.67 8.40
C CYS A 157 11.69 2.89 8.21
N GLY A 158 11.57 1.71 7.60
CA GLY A 158 12.69 0.92 7.09
C GLY A 158 12.62 0.82 5.57
N VAL A 159 13.75 1.04 4.89
CA VAL A 159 13.86 1.00 3.43
C VAL A 159 14.90 -0.03 3.02
N ALA A 160 14.60 -0.81 1.97
CA ALA A 160 15.56 -1.72 1.34
C ALA A 160 15.44 -1.69 -0.18
N GLU A 161 16.58 -1.63 -0.88
CA GLU A 161 16.69 -1.85 -2.33
C GLU A 161 16.60 -3.34 -2.63
N TYR A 162 15.98 -3.72 -3.74
CA TYR A 162 16.02 -5.10 -4.22
C TYR A 162 17.45 -5.48 -4.63
N SER A 163 17.92 -6.64 -4.17
CA SER A 163 19.20 -7.20 -4.59
C SER A 163 18.96 -8.37 -5.55
N LYS A 164 19.63 -8.34 -6.70
CA LYS A 164 19.45 -9.34 -7.74
C LYS A 164 19.56 -10.75 -7.22
N GLY A 165 18.55 -11.58 -7.51
CA GLY A 165 18.49 -12.98 -7.10
C GLY A 165 18.01 -13.23 -5.67
N GLU A 166 17.68 -12.19 -4.89
CA GLU A 166 17.10 -12.43 -3.57
C GLU A 166 15.61 -12.78 -3.66
N SER A 167 15.14 -13.55 -2.67
CA SER A 167 13.71 -13.88 -2.59
C SER A 167 12.90 -12.69 -2.04
N ALA A 168 11.60 -12.64 -2.38
CA ALA A 168 10.64 -11.67 -1.84
C ALA A 168 10.70 -11.58 -0.29
N LYS A 169 10.80 -12.74 0.37
CA LYS A 169 10.93 -12.83 1.82
C LYS A 169 12.24 -12.21 2.34
N ALA A 170 13.36 -12.45 1.66
CA ALA A 170 14.66 -11.89 2.08
C ALA A 170 14.65 -10.37 1.93
N TRP A 171 14.15 -9.85 0.81
CA TRP A 171 14.02 -8.42 0.57
C TRP A 171 13.13 -7.74 1.61
N PHE A 172 11.91 -8.29 1.85
CA PHE A 172 11.01 -7.78 2.87
C PHE A 172 11.66 -7.76 4.26
N ASN A 173 12.35 -8.85 4.64
CA ASN A 173 13.02 -8.94 5.94
C ASN A 173 14.13 -7.91 6.12
N ARG A 174 14.84 -7.50 5.07
CA ARG A 174 15.83 -6.42 5.17
C ARG A 174 15.18 -5.07 5.47
N ALA A 175 14.07 -4.76 4.82
CA ALA A 175 13.31 -3.54 5.11
C ALA A 175 12.73 -3.57 6.54
N ASP A 176 12.21 -4.72 6.99
CA ASP A 176 11.66 -4.92 8.33
C ASP A 176 12.74 -4.78 9.42
N ASN A 177 13.92 -5.36 9.20
CA ASN A 177 15.07 -5.17 10.08
C ASN A 177 15.50 -3.69 10.18
N SER A 178 15.45 -2.94 9.08
CA SER A 178 15.73 -1.51 9.07
C SER A 178 14.66 -0.72 9.84
N LEU A 179 13.39 -1.10 9.73
CA LEU A 179 12.31 -0.52 10.54
C LEU A 179 12.54 -0.80 12.03
N TYR A 180 12.92 -2.03 12.38
CA TYR A 180 13.25 -2.39 13.75
C TYR A 180 14.41 -1.52 14.30
N GLN A 181 15.48 -1.33 13.53
CA GLN A 181 16.59 -0.43 13.88
C GLN A 181 16.11 1.02 14.06
N ALA A 182 15.20 1.51 13.21
CA ALA A 182 14.61 2.85 13.37
C ALA A 182 13.88 2.99 14.71
N LYS A 183 13.13 1.95 15.12
CA LYS A 183 12.40 1.92 16.39
C LYS A 183 13.37 1.87 17.60
N GLU A 184 14.39 1.03 17.55
CA GLU A 184 15.42 0.92 18.61
C GLU A 184 16.26 2.20 18.75
N ALA A 185 16.57 2.87 17.66
CA ALA A 185 17.34 4.11 17.66
C ALA A 185 16.55 5.34 18.17
N GLY A 186 15.32 5.17 18.65
CA GLY A 186 14.51 6.23 19.26
C GLY A 186 13.33 6.68 18.40
N ARG A 187 12.93 5.89 17.39
CA ARG A 187 11.75 6.13 16.54
C ARG A 187 11.80 7.41 15.70
N ASN A 188 10.70 7.77 15.05
CA ASN A 188 10.54 8.98 14.25
C ASN A 188 11.70 9.20 13.27
N ARG A 189 12.08 8.16 12.54
CA ARG A 189 13.20 8.18 11.59
C ARG A 189 13.07 7.14 10.52
N THR A 190 13.86 7.31 9.47
CA THR A 190 14.06 6.33 8.42
C THR A 190 15.43 5.68 8.57
N VAL A 191 15.50 4.36 8.40
CA VAL A 191 16.74 3.60 8.26
C VAL A 191 16.71 2.88 6.92
N VAL A 192 17.83 2.96 6.20
CA VAL A 192 18.04 2.26 4.93
C VAL A 192 18.87 1.02 5.18
N SER A 193 18.45 -0.13 4.65
CA SER A 193 19.26 -1.35 4.67
C SER A 193 20.54 -1.17 3.86
N GLU A 194 21.64 -1.59 4.44
CA GLU A 194 22.91 -1.77 3.73
C GLU A 194 22.82 -2.91 2.72
#